data_98313940f710e008401427d7afc78718
#
_entry.id   98313940f710e008401427d7afc78718
#
_cell.length_a   1.000
_cell.length_b   1.000
_cell.length_c   1.000
_cell.angle_alpha   90.00
_cell.angle_beta   90.00
_cell.angle_gamma   90.00
#
_symmetry.space_group_name_H-M   'P 1'
#
loop_
_entity.id
_entity.type
_entity.pdbx_description
1 polymer ?
#
loop_
_entity_poly.entity_id
_entity_poly.type
_entity_poly.pdbx_seq_one_letter_code
_entity_poly.pdbx_strand_id
1 'polypeptide(L)'
;MKLTLLLTALLAAPLITLPAHAHGEKKHAAAAPAVAEQTAWGIAGKPAQATRTITLDMTDTMRFTPDTLSVKEGETVRFVIRNTGRMLHEMVIGTPDELAKHAAMMAKFPNMEHDEPYMAHVDPGKTGEIVWTFNRAGSFEFACLIAGHYEAGMRGTITVTPKQGAAK
;
A
#
# COMPACT_ATOMS: atom_id res chain seq x y z
N MET A 1 -15.11 -8.67 88.16
CA MET A 1 -14.61 -8.16 86.92
C MET A 1 -14.76 -9.29 85.88
N LYS A 2 -15.74 -9.18 84.99
CA LYS A 2 -16.02 -10.19 83.96
C LYS A 2 -15.44 -9.67 82.65
N LEU A 3 -14.43 -10.36 82.13
CA LEU A 3 -13.76 -10.05 80.82
C LEU A 3 -14.51 -10.76 79.70
N THR A 4 -15.23 -10.00 78.85
CA THR A 4 -15.96 -10.51 77.73
C THR A 4 -15.02 -10.52 76.52
N LEU A 5 -14.71 -11.73 76.00
CA LEU A 5 -13.90 -11.94 74.84
C LEU A 5 -14.82 -11.80 73.63
N LEU A 6 -14.59 -10.79 72.76
CA LEU A 6 -15.23 -10.62 71.50
C LEU A 6 -14.45 -11.41 70.39
N LEU A 7 -15.08 -12.42 69.84
CA LEU A 7 -14.53 -13.23 68.75
C LEU A 7 -14.95 -12.57 67.41
N THR A 8 -14.01 -11.96 66.74
CA THR A 8 -14.23 -11.42 65.37
C THR A 8 -14.01 -12.52 64.34
N ALA A 9 -15.08 -12.96 63.72
CA ALA A 9 -15.03 -13.89 62.58
C ALA A 9 -14.61 -13.16 61.30
N LEU A 10 -13.45 -13.53 60.77
CA LEU A 10 -12.94 -13.04 59.50
C LEU A 10 -13.60 -13.86 58.35
N LEU A 11 -14.53 -13.27 57.61
CA LEU A 11 -15.08 -13.87 56.40
C LEU A 11 -14.05 -13.75 55.27
N ALA A 12 -13.45 -14.85 54.86
CA ALA A 12 -12.64 -14.95 53.66
C ALA A 12 -13.58 -15.14 52.47
N ALA A 13 -13.69 -14.13 51.59
CA ALA A 13 -14.37 -14.25 50.30
C ALA A 13 -13.44 -14.90 49.27
N PRO A 14 -13.90 -15.90 48.48
CA PRO A 14 -13.08 -16.47 47.44
C PRO A 14 -12.95 -15.48 46.28
N LEU A 15 -11.72 -15.16 45.90
CA LEU A 15 -11.40 -14.46 44.65
C LEU A 15 -11.71 -15.39 43.46
N ILE A 16 -12.79 -15.13 42.77
CA ILE A 16 -13.08 -15.77 41.48
C ILE A 16 -12.21 -15.08 40.40
N THR A 17 -11.11 -15.71 40.02
CA THR A 17 -10.31 -15.28 38.88
C THR A 17 -11.03 -15.69 37.58
N LEU A 18 -11.64 -14.75 36.90
CA LEU A 18 -12.15 -14.95 35.55
C LEU A 18 -10.95 -15.05 34.59
N PRO A 19 -10.88 -16.07 33.72
CA PRO A 19 -9.85 -16.13 32.69
C PRO A 19 -10.06 -14.97 31.71
N ALA A 20 -9.08 -14.11 31.58
CA ALA A 20 -9.02 -13.12 30.51
C ALA A 20 -8.87 -13.89 29.18
N HIS A 21 -9.95 -13.98 28.41
CA HIS A 21 -9.87 -14.43 27.02
C HIS A 21 -9.13 -13.35 26.24
N ALA A 22 -7.85 -13.61 25.97
CA ALA A 22 -7.09 -12.86 25.00
C ALA A 22 -7.89 -12.86 23.68
N HIS A 23 -8.03 -11.67 23.11
CA HIS A 23 -8.68 -11.45 21.82
C HIS A 23 -8.12 -12.42 20.80
N GLY A 24 -8.97 -13.35 20.34
CA GLY A 24 -8.62 -14.25 19.26
C GLY A 24 -8.17 -13.44 18.06
N GLU A 25 -7.01 -13.81 17.51
CA GLU A 25 -6.58 -13.37 16.19
C GLU A 25 -7.76 -13.61 15.24
N LYS A 26 -8.38 -12.54 14.78
CA LYS A 26 -9.27 -12.60 13.63
C LYS A 26 -8.39 -13.05 12.47
N LYS A 27 -8.39 -14.36 12.18
CA LYS A 27 -7.97 -14.85 10.88
C LYS A 27 -8.84 -14.10 9.89
N HIS A 28 -8.26 -13.12 9.20
CA HIS A 28 -8.89 -12.53 8.03
C HIS A 28 -9.19 -13.70 7.11
N ALA A 29 -10.46 -14.05 6.98
CA ALA A 29 -10.88 -14.99 5.97
C ALA A 29 -10.31 -14.47 4.65
N ALA A 30 -9.59 -15.34 3.91
CA ALA A 30 -9.07 -14.97 2.61
C ALA A 30 -10.26 -14.42 1.81
N ALA A 31 -10.23 -13.12 1.54
CA ALA A 31 -11.25 -12.48 0.74
C ALA A 31 -11.35 -13.27 -0.57
N ALA A 32 -12.58 -13.59 -1.01
CA ALA A 32 -12.80 -14.16 -2.33
C ALA A 32 -12.00 -13.30 -3.34
N PRO A 33 -11.37 -13.93 -4.37
CA PRO A 33 -10.56 -13.18 -5.31
C PRO A 33 -11.42 -12.04 -5.88
N ALA A 34 -11.12 -10.81 -5.46
CA ALA A 34 -11.78 -9.64 -6.01
C ALA A 34 -11.54 -9.68 -7.52
N VAL A 35 -12.61 -9.53 -8.30
CA VAL A 35 -12.47 -9.38 -9.75
C VAL A 35 -11.57 -8.17 -9.95
N ALA A 36 -10.40 -8.37 -10.57
CA ALA A 36 -9.45 -7.30 -10.77
C ALA A 36 -10.11 -6.20 -11.61
N GLU A 37 -10.18 -5.00 -11.05
CA GLU A 37 -10.82 -3.86 -11.71
C GLU A 37 -9.95 -3.37 -12.86
N GLN A 38 -10.57 -3.14 -14.02
CA GLN A 38 -9.90 -2.58 -15.19
C GLN A 38 -9.83 -1.06 -15.07
N THR A 39 -8.63 -0.52 -14.98
CA THR A 39 -8.36 0.92 -15.00
C THR A 39 -7.97 1.39 -16.42
N ALA A 40 -7.83 2.70 -16.60
CA ALA A 40 -7.31 3.28 -17.85
C ALA A 40 -5.86 2.87 -18.12
N TRP A 41 -5.06 2.59 -17.08
CA TRP A 41 -3.63 2.24 -17.16
C TRP A 41 -3.33 0.76 -16.99
N GLY A 42 -4.34 -0.11 -16.90
CA GLY A 42 -4.12 -1.54 -16.80
C GLY A 42 -5.00 -2.25 -15.79
N ILE A 43 -4.53 -3.36 -15.28
CA ILE A 43 -5.25 -4.23 -14.37
C ILE A 43 -4.28 -4.89 -13.38
N ALA A 44 -4.75 -5.19 -12.15
CA ALA A 44 -3.96 -5.92 -11.16
C ALA A 44 -3.44 -7.25 -11.73
N GLY A 45 -2.12 -7.45 -11.65
CA GLY A 45 -1.47 -8.67 -12.07
C GLY A 45 -1.34 -9.69 -10.94
N LYS A 46 -1.05 -10.94 -11.29
CA LYS A 46 -0.69 -11.98 -10.32
C LYS A 46 0.83 -12.14 -10.32
N PRO A 47 1.49 -12.34 -9.17
CA PRO A 47 2.95 -12.52 -9.10
C PRO A 47 3.49 -13.61 -10.05
N ALA A 48 2.75 -14.71 -10.23
CA ALA A 48 3.13 -15.78 -11.14
C ALA A 48 3.07 -15.40 -12.63
N GLN A 49 2.44 -14.28 -12.98
CA GLN A 49 2.32 -13.78 -14.35
C GLN A 49 3.38 -12.71 -14.67
N ALA A 50 4.14 -12.25 -13.68
CA ALA A 50 5.16 -11.24 -13.87
C ALA A 50 6.27 -11.78 -14.79
N THR A 51 6.46 -11.11 -15.92
CA THR A 51 7.48 -11.43 -16.92
C THR A 51 8.77 -10.62 -16.71
N ARG A 52 8.68 -9.54 -15.93
CA ARG A 52 9.79 -8.65 -15.60
C ARG A 52 9.64 -8.08 -14.19
N THR A 53 10.79 -7.93 -13.51
CA THR A 53 10.87 -7.17 -12.26
C THR A 53 11.58 -5.85 -12.53
N ILE A 54 11.00 -4.76 -12.03
CA ILE A 54 11.60 -3.42 -12.03
C ILE A 54 11.78 -3.02 -10.58
N THR A 55 13.00 -2.67 -10.19
CA THR A 55 13.29 -2.10 -8.87
C THR A 55 13.33 -0.59 -8.98
N LEU A 56 12.64 0.09 -8.06
CA LEU A 56 12.69 1.55 -7.92
C LEU A 56 13.13 1.91 -6.51
N ASP A 57 13.94 2.95 -6.40
CA ASP A 57 14.29 3.57 -5.14
C ASP A 57 13.49 4.86 -4.95
N MET A 58 13.01 5.08 -3.74
CA MET A 58 12.39 6.31 -3.26
C MET A 58 13.31 6.97 -2.23
N THR A 59 13.46 8.29 -2.33
CA THR A 59 14.35 9.06 -1.46
C THR A 59 13.69 10.32 -0.93
N ASP A 60 14.19 10.84 0.19
CA ASP A 60 13.72 12.09 0.80
C ASP A 60 14.06 13.34 -0.03
N THR A 61 14.76 13.19 -1.16
CA THR A 61 14.91 14.26 -2.16
C THR A 61 13.68 14.36 -3.08
N MET A 62 12.59 13.63 -2.77
CA MET A 62 11.35 13.58 -3.52
C MET A 62 11.56 13.07 -4.95
N ARG A 63 12.28 11.94 -5.08
CA ARG A 63 12.57 11.34 -6.39
C ARG A 63 12.41 9.84 -6.35
N PHE A 64 11.99 9.30 -7.49
CA PHE A 64 12.12 7.90 -7.85
C PHE A 64 13.37 7.68 -8.71
N THR A 65 13.99 6.52 -8.58
CA THR A 65 15.10 6.10 -9.44
C THR A 65 14.91 4.63 -9.84
N PRO A 66 14.69 4.33 -11.13
CA PRO A 66 14.51 5.27 -12.25
C PRO A 66 13.17 6.02 -12.18
N ASP A 67 13.09 7.18 -12.83
CA ASP A 67 11.88 8.00 -12.96
C ASP A 67 11.18 7.88 -14.32
N THR A 68 11.78 7.14 -15.25
CA THR A 68 11.24 6.90 -16.59
C THR A 68 11.28 5.42 -16.91
N LEU A 69 10.13 4.87 -17.25
CA LEU A 69 9.95 3.45 -17.54
C LEU A 69 9.34 3.25 -18.94
N SER A 70 9.75 2.17 -19.57
CA SER A 70 9.13 1.69 -20.82
C SER A 70 8.72 0.23 -20.64
N VAL A 71 7.47 -0.07 -20.96
CA VAL A 71 6.88 -1.41 -20.91
C VAL A 71 6.14 -1.69 -22.22
N LYS A 72 5.85 -2.96 -22.49
CA LYS A 72 5.06 -3.37 -23.66
C LYS A 72 3.61 -3.60 -23.25
N GLU A 73 2.69 -3.29 -24.16
CA GLU A 73 1.28 -3.66 -23.96
C GLU A 73 1.14 -5.18 -23.78
N GLY A 74 0.40 -5.58 -22.76
CA GLY A 74 0.23 -6.97 -22.31
C GLY A 74 1.30 -7.46 -21.34
N GLU A 75 2.33 -6.65 -21.04
CA GLU A 75 3.37 -7.03 -20.08
C GLU A 75 2.86 -6.94 -18.65
N THR A 76 3.13 -7.98 -17.85
CA THR A 76 2.92 -7.95 -16.40
C THR A 76 4.26 -7.70 -15.71
N VAL A 77 4.34 -6.59 -14.98
CA VAL A 77 5.54 -6.14 -14.29
C VAL A 77 5.37 -6.28 -12.79
N ARG A 78 6.39 -6.82 -12.14
CA ARG A 78 6.55 -6.78 -10.70
C ARG A 78 7.43 -5.59 -10.33
N PHE A 79 6.88 -4.59 -9.70
CA PHE A 79 7.64 -3.48 -9.12
C PHE A 79 8.09 -3.85 -7.71
N VAL A 80 9.39 -3.69 -7.46
CA VAL A 80 10.00 -3.80 -6.14
C VAL A 80 10.41 -2.38 -5.74
N ILE A 81 9.72 -1.80 -4.77
CA ILE A 81 9.80 -0.38 -4.45
C ILE A 81 10.50 -0.24 -3.10
N ARG A 82 11.73 0.29 -3.11
CA ARG A 82 12.55 0.44 -1.91
C ARG A 82 12.51 1.88 -1.42
N ASN A 83 12.12 2.07 -0.17
CA ASN A 83 12.26 3.35 0.48
C ASN A 83 13.65 3.44 1.14
N THR A 84 14.56 4.17 0.55
CA THR A 84 15.92 4.39 1.05
C THR A 84 16.02 5.69 1.88
N GLY A 85 14.89 6.41 2.04
CA GLY A 85 14.77 7.60 2.85
C GLY A 85 14.41 7.31 4.32
N ARG A 86 14.03 8.38 5.03
CA ARG A 86 13.62 8.37 6.44
C ARG A 86 12.15 8.76 6.64
N MET A 87 11.49 9.21 5.59
CA MET A 87 10.07 9.55 5.58
C MET A 87 9.27 8.41 4.95
N LEU A 88 7.99 8.32 5.29
CA LEU A 88 7.05 7.48 4.57
C LEU A 88 6.95 7.96 3.12
N HIS A 89 7.04 7.04 2.18
CA HIS A 89 6.77 7.26 0.77
C HIS A 89 5.78 6.25 0.24
N GLU A 90 5.19 6.56 -0.91
CA GLU A 90 4.34 5.62 -1.62
C GLU A 90 4.62 5.67 -3.13
N MET A 91 4.20 4.65 -3.83
CA MET A 91 4.11 4.63 -5.28
C MET A 91 2.66 4.35 -5.67
N VAL A 92 2.06 5.25 -6.45
CA VAL A 92 0.72 5.10 -7.03
C VAL A 92 0.84 5.21 -8.54
N ILE A 93 0.30 4.24 -9.28
CA ILE A 93 0.27 4.26 -10.75
C ILE A 93 -1.07 4.81 -11.21
N GLY A 94 -1.07 5.71 -12.21
CA GLY A 94 -2.31 6.29 -12.72
C GLY A 94 -2.12 7.11 -13.98
N THR A 95 -3.21 7.76 -14.42
CA THR A 95 -3.11 8.84 -15.40
C THR A 95 -2.68 10.14 -14.71
N PRO A 96 -2.04 11.08 -15.42
CA PRO A 96 -1.66 12.37 -14.84
C PRO A 96 -2.82 13.09 -14.14
N ASP A 97 -4.01 13.06 -14.77
CA ASP A 97 -5.20 13.73 -14.23
C ASP A 97 -5.72 13.10 -12.93
N GLU A 98 -5.69 11.76 -12.84
CA GLU A 98 -6.14 11.06 -11.64
C GLU A 98 -5.14 11.22 -10.50
N LEU A 99 -3.85 11.15 -10.77
CA LEU A 99 -2.82 11.39 -9.77
C LEU A 99 -2.88 12.82 -9.24
N ALA A 100 -3.08 13.82 -10.11
CA ALA A 100 -3.22 15.21 -9.68
C ALA A 100 -4.46 15.43 -8.81
N LYS A 101 -5.62 14.84 -9.16
CA LYS A 101 -6.84 14.89 -8.35
C LYS A 101 -6.66 14.20 -7.00
N HIS A 102 -6.01 13.05 -7.00
CA HIS A 102 -5.73 12.30 -5.78
C HIS A 102 -4.75 13.07 -4.88
N ALA A 103 -3.66 13.63 -5.41
CA ALA A 103 -2.75 14.49 -4.65
C ALA A 103 -3.48 15.68 -3.99
N ALA A 104 -4.37 16.34 -4.74
CA ALA A 104 -5.17 17.44 -4.20
C ALA A 104 -6.13 16.97 -3.08
N MET A 105 -6.62 15.73 -3.14
CA MET A 105 -7.44 15.14 -2.08
C MET A 105 -6.61 14.81 -0.85
N MET A 106 -5.42 14.21 -1.02
CA MET A 106 -4.48 13.92 0.07
C MET A 106 -3.99 15.19 0.78
N ALA A 107 -3.82 16.29 0.04
CA ALA A 107 -3.50 17.59 0.66
C ALA A 107 -4.62 18.09 1.60
N LYS A 108 -5.88 17.77 1.33
CA LYS A 108 -7.04 18.12 2.18
C LYS A 108 -7.23 17.13 3.34
N PHE A 109 -6.90 15.87 3.12
CA PHE A 109 -7.14 14.77 4.06
C PHE A 109 -5.86 13.92 4.23
N PRO A 110 -4.79 14.48 4.83
CA PRO A 110 -3.46 13.86 4.83
C PRO A 110 -3.37 12.54 5.63
N ASN A 111 -4.37 12.24 6.44
CA ASN A 111 -4.43 11.01 7.23
C ASN A 111 -5.45 10.00 6.69
N MET A 112 -5.93 10.18 5.45
CA MET A 112 -6.84 9.23 4.84
C MET A 112 -6.05 7.98 4.43
N GLU A 113 -6.38 6.85 5.07
CA GLU A 113 -5.83 5.55 4.70
C GLU A 113 -6.69 4.92 3.61
N HIS A 114 -6.05 4.40 2.58
CA HIS A 114 -6.67 3.65 1.50
C HIS A 114 -5.62 2.72 0.88
N ASP A 115 -6.07 1.66 0.28
CA ASP A 115 -5.20 0.61 -0.26
C ASP A 115 -5.78 0.11 -1.58
N GLU A 116 -4.99 0.25 -2.64
CA GLU A 116 -5.40 -0.13 -3.99
C GLU A 116 -4.34 -1.02 -4.64
N PRO A 117 -4.71 -1.94 -5.55
CA PRO A 117 -3.75 -2.86 -6.16
C PRO A 117 -2.64 -2.18 -6.97
N TYR A 118 -2.82 -0.92 -7.35
CA TYR A 118 -1.86 -0.10 -8.11
C TYR A 118 -1.07 0.85 -7.22
N MET A 119 -1.09 0.65 -5.90
CA MET A 119 -0.34 1.48 -4.95
C MET A 119 0.38 0.64 -3.89
N ALA A 120 1.42 1.22 -3.33
CA ALA A 120 2.15 0.64 -2.20
C ALA A 120 2.70 1.76 -1.30
N HIS A 121 2.28 1.75 -0.04
CA HIS A 121 2.91 2.54 1.02
C HIS A 121 4.16 1.83 1.52
N VAL A 122 5.26 2.54 1.65
CA VAL A 122 6.54 1.95 2.03
C VAL A 122 7.20 2.76 3.14
N ASP A 123 7.24 2.19 4.33
CA ASP A 123 7.91 2.79 5.48
C ASP A 123 9.41 2.98 5.24
N PRO A 124 10.07 3.89 5.99
CA PRO A 124 11.51 4.09 5.95
C PRO A 124 12.30 2.79 6.05
N GLY A 125 13.22 2.56 5.10
CA GLY A 125 14.08 1.39 5.05
C GLY A 125 13.36 0.07 4.69
N LYS A 126 12.09 0.13 4.27
CA LYS A 126 11.30 -1.04 3.85
C LYS A 126 11.20 -1.15 2.34
N THR A 127 10.60 -2.24 1.92
CA THR A 127 10.34 -2.53 0.50
C THR A 127 8.87 -2.90 0.35
N GLY A 128 8.21 -2.27 -0.62
CA GLY A 128 6.85 -2.57 -1.07
C GLY A 128 6.85 -3.29 -2.42
N GLU A 129 5.68 -3.76 -2.83
CA GLU A 129 5.50 -4.46 -4.10
C GLU A 129 4.18 -4.06 -4.76
N ILE A 130 4.23 -3.87 -6.08
CA ILE A 130 3.05 -3.77 -6.94
C ILE A 130 3.24 -4.77 -8.08
N VAL A 131 2.22 -5.58 -8.39
CA VAL A 131 2.21 -6.41 -9.59
C VAL A 131 1.11 -5.92 -10.52
N TRP A 132 1.50 -5.39 -11.67
CA TRP A 132 0.60 -4.70 -12.58
C TRP A 132 0.73 -5.17 -14.03
N THR A 133 -0.40 -5.40 -14.69
CA THR A 133 -0.46 -5.75 -16.11
C THR A 133 -0.87 -4.53 -16.93
N PHE A 134 0.01 -4.08 -17.81
CA PHE A 134 -0.21 -2.96 -18.70
C PHE A 134 -0.92 -3.44 -19.98
N ASN A 135 -2.22 -3.62 -19.94
CA ASN A 135 -3.01 -4.13 -21.06
C ASN A 135 -3.58 -3.04 -21.99
N ARG A 136 -3.06 -1.81 -21.86
CA ARG A 136 -3.42 -0.65 -22.68
C ARG A 136 -2.17 0.15 -23.02
N ALA A 137 -1.97 0.42 -24.32
CA ALA A 137 -0.91 1.31 -24.77
C ALA A 137 -1.20 2.76 -24.37
N GLY A 138 -0.17 3.54 -24.08
CA GLY A 138 -0.32 4.95 -23.70
C GLY A 138 0.83 5.47 -22.87
N SER A 139 0.66 6.69 -22.39
CA SER A 139 1.57 7.31 -21.43
C SER A 139 0.85 7.47 -20.10
N PHE A 140 1.46 6.93 -19.04
CA PHE A 140 0.97 6.96 -17.66
C PHE A 140 2.05 7.53 -16.75
N GLU A 141 1.70 7.75 -15.51
CA GLU A 141 2.63 8.22 -14.48
C GLU A 141 2.61 7.29 -13.26
N PHE A 142 3.61 7.44 -12.44
CA PHE A 142 3.60 6.99 -11.05
C PHE A 142 4.07 8.13 -10.17
N ALA A 143 3.52 8.22 -8.97
CA ALA A 143 3.78 9.34 -8.07
C ALA A 143 3.70 8.93 -6.60
N CYS A 144 4.31 9.74 -5.73
CA CYS A 144 4.04 9.75 -4.31
C CYS A 144 3.00 10.84 -4.03
N LEU A 145 1.85 10.46 -3.49
CA LEU A 145 0.72 11.38 -3.25
C LEU A 145 0.60 11.80 -1.78
N ILE A 146 1.55 11.41 -0.95
CA ILE A 146 1.69 11.96 0.40
C ILE A 146 1.77 13.49 0.28
N ALA A 147 1.01 14.18 1.14
CA ALA A 147 0.84 15.62 1.05
C ALA A 147 2.16 16.38 0.89
N GLY A 148 2.29 17.15 -0.18
CA GLY A 148 3.48 17.93 -0.54
C GLY A 148 4.52 17.19 -1.37
N HIS A 149 4.52 15.85 -1.45
CA HIS A 149 5.51 15.08 -2.19
C HIS A 149 5.31 15.18 -3.72
N TYR A 150 4.05 15.14 -4.16
CA TYR A 150 3.70 15.29 -5.56
C TYR A 150 4.13 16.68 -6.10
N GLU A 151 3.82 17.73 -5.36
CA GLU A 151 4.17 19.12 -5.68
C GLU A 151 5.68 19.36 -5.68
N ALA A 152 6.41 18.62 -4.81
CA ALA A 152 7.88 18.61 -4.80
C ALA A 152 8.50 17.85 -6.00
N GLY A 153 7.66 17.25 -6.85
CA GLY A 153 8.06 16.56 -8.08
C GLY A 153 8.39 15.09 -7.89
N MET A 154 7.89 14.44 -6.82
CA MET A 154 8.06 12.99 -6.62
C MET A 154 7.13 12.20 -7.55
N ARG A 155 7.51 12.11 -8.81
CA ARG A 155 6.78 11.44 -9.88
C ARG A 155 7.72 10.95 -10.97
N GLY A 156 7.21 10.00 -11.76
CA GLY A 156 7.90 9.46 -12.94
C GLY A 156 6.90 9.06 -14.01
N THR A 157 7.41 8.64 -15.16
CA THR A 157 6.61 8.32 -16.35
C THR A 157 6.71 6.85 -16.72
N ILE A 158 5.61 6.30 -17.26
CA ILE A 158 5.54 4.96 -17.83
C ILE A 158 5.02 5.08 -19.26
N THR A 159 5.85 4.76 -20.25
CA THR A 159 5.42 4.61 -21.63
C THR A 159 5.08 3.16 -21.92
N VAL A 160 3.82 2.88 -22.24
CA VAL A 160 3.36 1.56 -22.68
C VAL A 160 3.30 1.54 -24.19
N THR A 161 4.27 0.84 -24.82
CA THR A 161 4.33 0.71 -26.27
C THR A 161 3.33 -0.34 -26.76
N PRO A 162 2.61 -0.10 -27.89
CA PRO A 162 1.69 -1.07 -28.44
C PRO A 162 2.36 -2.42 -28.72
N LYS A 163 1.61 -3.50 -28.59
CA LYS A 163 2.06 -4.83 -28.97
C LYS A 163 2.34 -4.86 -30.47
N GLN A 164 3.56 -5.19 -30.88
CA GLN A 164 3.90 -5.36 -32.29
C GLN A 164 2.99 -6.44 -32.89
N GLY A 165 2.26 -6.09 -33.96
CA GLY A 165 1.37 -7.01 -34.66
C GLY A 165 -0.11 -6.60 -34.69
N ALA A 166 -0.51 -5.51 -34.09
CA ALA A 166 -1.86 -4.93 -34.21
C ALA A 166 -1.94 -3.85 -35.31
N ALA A 167 -1.21 -4.03 -36.41
CA ALA A 167 -1.51 -3.26 -37.62
C ALA A 167 -2.82 -3.82 -38.20
N LYS A 168 -3.87 -2.95 -38.25
CA LYS A 168 -5.12 -3.21 -38.96
C LYS A 168 -4.88 -3.24 -40.46
#